data_36dc4254f6b7fe944730e2207568e1d4
#
_entry.id   36dc4254f6b7fe944730e2207568e1d4
#
_cell.length_a   1.000
_cell.length_b   1.000
_cell.length_c   1.000
_cell.angle_alpha   90.00
_cell.angle_beta   90.00
_cell.angle_gamma   90.00
#
_symmetry.space_group_name_H-M   'P 1'
#
loop_
_entity.id
_entity.type
_entity.pdbx_description
1 polymer ?
#
loop_
_entity_poly.entity_id
_entity_poly.type
_entity_poly.pdbx_seq_one_letter_code
_entity_poly.pdbx_strand_id
1 'polypeptide(L)'
;MRADFLEKLVLPQTKERYISFTKSVKENNIKFRFIDSFKFMGFPLDKLASYLTELPILENVFKEDGYSDTQIDLLKRKGVFPYEYISKLEKLEDQELPPQAEFYSSLTDSGMGISEEDYKHAQNVWETFGINDLGDYSDLYLKTDVILLAQVFENFREICLEAYKLDAAHYYTLPGFAWDAMLLFTKIILQLLTNIRMLMFIEQGTYIFVSSFKV
;
A
#
# COMPACT_ATOMS: atom_id res chain seq x y z
N MET A 1 3.05 -18.28 18.99
CA MET A 1 2.35 -17.59 20.12
C MET A 1 1.11 -16.88 19.58
N ARG A 2 -0.10 -17.26 19.95
CA ARG A 2 -1.31 -16.50 19.57
C ARG A 2 -1.43 -15.32 20.53
N ALA A 3 -1.20 -14.10 20.04
CA ALA A 3 -1.49 -12.91 20.82
C ALA A 3 -3.02 -12.81 21.03
N ASP A 4 -3.47 -12.76 22.27
CA ASP A 4 -4.88 -12.56 22.61
C ASP A 4 -5.23 -11.07 22.45
N PHE A 5 -6.11 -10.76 21.51
CA PHE A 5 -6.58 -9.40 21.23
C PHE A 5 -7.88 -9.10 22.01
N LEU A 6 -7.92 -7.96 22.70
CA LEU A 6 -9.06 -7.57 23.59
C LEU A 6 -10.18 -6.81 22.88
N GLU A 7 -9.86 -5.95 21.94
CA GLU A 7 -10.84 -5.08 21.27
C GLU A 7 -10.58 -4.99 19.76
N LYS A 8 -11.66 -4.99 19.02
CA LYS A 8 -11.66 -4.76 17.58
C LYS A 8 -12.55 -3.56 17.26
N LEU A 9 -11.94 -2.38 17.04
CA LEU A 9 -12.65 -1.27 16.44
C LEU A 9 -12.59 -1.42 14.92
N VAL A 10 -13.74 -1.44 14.26
CA VAL A 10 -13.87 -1.68 12.84
C VAL A 10 -14.66 -0.55 12.20
N LEU A 11 -14.12 0.07 11.16
CA LEU A 11 -14.82 1.02 10.30
C LEU A 11 -15.18 0.31 8.99
N PRO A 12 -16.42 -0.22 8.87
CA PRO A 12 -16.84 -0.93 7.69
C PRO A 12 -17.18 0.04 6.55
N GLN A 13 -16.82 -0.31 5.33
CA GLN A 13 -17.33 0.30 4.11
C GLN A 13 -18.51 -0.51 3.55
N THR A 14 -18.39 -1.82 3.60
CA THR A 14 -19.43 -2.81 3.26
C THR A 14 -19.38 -3.96 4.27
N LYS A 15 -20.24 -4.98 4.10
CA LYS A 15 -20.18 -6.19 4.94
C LYS A 15 -18.84 -6.94 4.86
N GLU A 16 -18.12 -6.81 3.74
CA GLU A 16 -16.89 -7.53 3.43
C GLU A 16 -15.65 -6.63 3.37
N ARG A 17 -15.84 -5.30 3.23
CA ARG A 17 -14.74 -4.34 3.10
C ARG A 17 -14.72 -3.39 4.28
N TYR A 18 -13.52 -3.16 4.79
CA TYR A 18 -13.26 -2.26 5.91
C TYR A 18 -12.36 -1.09 5.46
N ILE A 19 -12.64 0.10 5.97
CA ILE A 19 -11.77 1.27 5.77
C ILE A 19 -10.54 1.14 6.67
N SER A 20 -10.76 0.72 7.90
CA SER A 20 -9.72 0.51 8.91
C SER A 20 -10.20 -0.45 9.99
N PHE A 21 -9.27 -1.08 10.66
CA PHE A 21 -9.55 -1.80 11.91
C PHE A 21 -8.38 -1.67 12.88
N THR A 22 -8.70 -1.72 14.17
CA THR A 22 -7.71 -1.65 15.24
C THR A 22 -7.82 -2.90 16.10
N LYS A 23 -6.66 -3.47 16.45
CA LYS A 23 -6.54 -4.59 17.40
C LYS A 23 -5.68 -4.15 18.58
N SER A 24 -6.13 -4.40 19.79
CA SER A 24 -5.39 -4.12 21.02
C SER A 24 -4.81 -5.42 21.58
N VAL A 25 -3.53 -5.39 21.99
CA VAL A 25 -2.85 -6.52 22.63
C VAL A 25 -3.09 -6.44 24.13
N LYS A 26 -3.52 -7.56 24.74
CA LYS A 26 -3.92 -7.62 26.16
C LYS A 26 -2.81 -7.25 27.15
N GLU A 27 -1.56 -7.64 26.83
CA GLU A 27 -0.48 -7.65 27.82
C GLU A 27 0.19 -6.28 28.03
N ASN A 28 0.17 -5.38 27.04
CA ASN A 28 1.00 -4.17 27.04
C ASN A 28 0.33 -2.91 26.49
N ASN A 29 -0.99 -2.89 26.38
CA ASN A 29 -1.76 -1.75 25.83
C ASN A 29 -1.34 -1.27 24.43
N ILE A 30 -0.62 -2.10 23.69
CA ILE A 30 -0.25 -1.78 22.30
C ILE A 30 -1.48 -1.92 21.40
N LYS A 31 -1.70 -0.91 20.58
CA LYS A 31 -2.77 -0.89 19.58
C LYS A 31 -2.19 -0.92 18.19
N PHE A 32 -2.56 -1.93 17.43
CA PHE A 32 -2.25 -2.02 15.99
C PHE A 32 -3.44 -1.49 15.22
N ARG A 33 -3.24 -0.39 14.49
CA ARG A 33 -4.22 0.15 13.56
C ARG A 33 -3.83 -0.22 12.14
N PHE A 34 -4.74 -0.85 11.43
CA PHE A 34 -4.58 -1.25 10.04
C PHE A 34 -5.33 -0.25 9.16
N ILE A 35 -4.60 0.38 8.25
CA ILE A 35 -5.11 1.32 7.26
C ILE A 35 -4.75 0.82 5.87
N ASP A 36 -5.51 1.25 4.87
CA ASP A 36 -5.28 0.88 3.47
C ASP A 36 -4.54 2.03 2.77
N SER A 37 -3.26 1.83 2.45
CA SER A 37 -2.42 2.83 1.77
C SER A 37 -2.96 3.21 0.39
N PHE A 38 -3.71 2.33 -0.29
CA PHE A 38 -4.37 2.62 -1.56
C PHE A 38 -5.42 3.74 -1.44
N LYS A 39 -5.98 3.95 -0.24
CA LYS A 39 -6.90 5.07 0.05
C LYS A 39 -6.21 6.45 0.07
N PHE A 40 -4.88 6.48 0.09
CA PHE A 40 -4.06 7.67 0.01
C PHE A 40 -3.39 7.81 -1.36
N MET A 41 -2.88 6.72 -1.90
CA MET A 41 -2.11 6.67 -3.13
C MET A 41 -2.68 5.57 -4.04
N GLY A 42 -3.62 5.92 -4.89
CA GLY A 42 -4.38 4.99 -5.73
C GLY A 42 -3.63 4.52 -7.00
N PHE A 43 -2.34 4.20 -6.86
CA PHE A 43 -1.51 3.67 -7.95
C PHE A 43 -0.89 2.33 -7.57
N PRO A 44 -0.53 1.48 -8.55
CA PRO A 44 0.21 0.25 -8.30
C PRO A 44 1.57 0.50 -7.63
N LEU A 45 2.03 -0.45 -6.82
CA LEU A 45 3.25 -0.31 -6.01
C LEU A 45 4.51 -0.11 -6.87
N ASP A 46 4.61 -0.80 -8.01
CA ASP A 46 5.71 -0.65 -8.97
C ASP A 46 5.85 0.80 -9.44
N LYS A 47 4.73 1.42 -9.79
CA LYS A 47 4.68 2.82 -10.19
C LYS A 47 5.03 3.77 -9.06
N LEU A 48 4.51 3.53 -7.85
CA LEU A 48 4.81 4.37 -6.69
C LEU A 48 6.29 4.26 -6.30
N ALA A 49 6.86 3.07 -6.31
CA ALA A 49 8.27 2.84 -6.03
C ALA A 49 9.20 3.49 -7.08
N SER A 50 8.80 3.52 -8.35
CA SER A 50 9.60 4.15 -9.42
C SER A 50 9.75 5.68 -9.29
N TYR A 51 8.92 6.34 -8.48
CA TYR A 51 9.07 7.77 -8.19
C TYR A 51 10.06 8.07 -7.07
N LEU A 52 10.48 7.06 -6.31
CA LEU A 52 11.43 7.23 -5.21
C LEU A 52 12.86 7.23 -5.76
N THR A 53 13.64 8.24 -5.38
CA THR A 53 15.06 8.33 -5.72
C THR A 53 15.96 7.63 -4.72
N GLU A 54 15.51 7.56 -3.47
CA GLU A 54 16.24 6.95 -2.37
C GLU A 54 15.31 5.99 -1.60
N LEU A 55 15.86 4.88 -1.15
CA LEU A 55 15.13 3.80 -0.50
C LEU A 55 15.82 3.40 0.82
N PRO A 56 16.02 4.36 1.76
CA PRO A 56 16.82 4.13 2.96
C PRO A 56 16.26 3.02 3.86
N ILE A 57 14.95 2.84 3.96
CA ILE A 57 14.34 1.77 4.76
C ILE A 57 14.68 0.41 4.14
N LEU A 58 14.53 0.28 2.83
CA LEU A 58 14.86 -0.94 2.11
C LEU A 58 16.35 -1.27 2.27
N GLU A 59 17.21 -0.31 2.01
CA GLU A 59 18.66 -0.49 2.11
C GLU A 59 19.09 -0.90 3.52
N ASN A 60 18.58 -0.25 4.56
CA ASN A 60 18.93 -0.56 5.93
C ASN A 60 18.47 -1.96 6.35
N VAL A 61 17.23 -2.33 6.04
CA VAL A 61 16.69 -3.65 6.41
C VAL A 61 17.49 -4.78 5.74
N PHE A 62 17.79 -4.66 4.44
CA PHE A 62 18.54 -5.70 3.75
C PHE A 62 20.05 -5.70 4.10
N LYS A 63 20.62 -4.56 4.46
CA LYS A 63 22.00 -4.51 5.03
C LYS A 63 22.09 -5.18 6.39
N GLU A 64 21.08 -4.99 7.25
CA GLU A 64 21.00 -5.68 8.54
C GLU A 64 20.87 -7.21 8.38
N ASP A 65 20.22 -7.68 7.32
CA ASP A 65 20.16 -9.11 6.97
C ASP A 65 21.48 -9.64 6.36
N GLY A 66 22.46 -8.78 6.09
CA GLY A 66 23.77 -9.16 5.58
C GLY A 66 23.89 -9.21 4.06
N TYR A 67 22.93 -8.66 3.31
CA TYR A 67 23.01 -8.62 1.84
C TYR A 67 23.97 -7.53 1.35
N SER A 68 24.63 -7.80 0.24
CA SER A 68 25.54 -6.88 -0.44
C SER A 68 24.80 -5.76 -1.16
N ASP A 69 25.47 -4.64 -1.42
CA ASP A 69 24.89 -3.50 -2.17
C ASP A 69 24.40 -3.94 -3.57
N THR A 70 25.08 -4.86 -4.24
CA THR A 70 24.66 -5.41 -5.54
C THR A 70 23.36 -6.21 -5.46
N GLN A 71 23.15 -6.98 -4.39
CA GLN A 71 21.90 -7.69 -4.13
C GLN A 71 20.77 -6.69 -3.83
N ILE A 72 21.04 -5.71 -2.99
CA ILE A 72 20.07 -4.68 -2.61
C ILE A 72 19.60 -3.87 -3.84
N ASP A 73 20.50 -3.55 -4.76
CA ASP A 73 20.13 -2.82 -5.99
C ASP A 73 19.12 -3.58 -6.85
N LEU A 74 19.16 -4.91 -6.86
CA LEU A 74 18.16 -5.74 -7.55
C LEU A 74 16.77 -5.67 -6.89
N LEU A 75 16.70 -5.36 -5.60
CA LEU A 75 15.44 -5.27 -4.86
C LEU A 75 14.81 -3.87 -4.85
N LYS A 76 15.46 -2.87 -5.45
CA LYS A 76 14.95 -1.47 -5.51
C LYS A 76 13.74 -1.30 -6.42
N ARG A 77 13.34 -2.32 -7.15
CA ARG A 77 12.12 -2.35 -7.96
C ARG A 77 11.21 -3.48 -7.51
N LYS A 78 9.92 -3.33 -7.79
CA LYS A 78 8.98 -4.42 -7.57
C LYS A 78 9.34 -5.61 -8.46
N GLY A 79 9.47 -6.80 -7.86
CA GLY A 79 9.67 -8.05 -8.57
C GLY A 79 8.38 -8.57 -9.22
N VAL A 80 8.50 -9.73 -9.87
CA VAL A 80 7.38 -10.48 -10.43
C VAL A 80 7.21 -11.79 -9.70
N PHE A 81 5.97 -12.30 -9.64
CA PHE A 81 5.65 -13.53 -8.93
C PHE A 81 4.61 -14.36 -9.67
N PRO A 82 4.80 -15.68 -9.79
CA PRO A 82 3.90 -16.55 -10.56
C PRO A 82 2.69 -16.99 -9.74
N TYR A 83 1.77 -16.08 -9.44
CA TYR A 83 0.63 -16.32 -8.55
C TYR A 83 -0.25 -17.51 -8.96
N GLU A 84 -0.56 -17.62 -10.25
CA GLU A 84 -1.45 -18.68 -10.76
C GLU A 84 -0.77 -20.06 -10.84
N TYR A 85 0.58 -20.07 -10.94
CA TYR A 85 1.36 -21.31 -10.93
C TYR A 85 1.28 -22.00 -9.58
N ILE A 86 1.23 -21.23 -8.48
CA ILE A 86 1.20 -21.77 -7.12
C ILE A 86 -0.24 -22.17 -6.75
N SER A 87 -0.72 -23.23 -7.34
CA SER A 87 -2.05 -23.78 -7.05
C SER A 87 -2.10 -24.66 -5.79
N LYS A 88 -0.93 -25.10 -5.31
CA LYS A 88 -0.77 -25.98 -4.14
C LYS A 88 0.55 -25.63 -3.42
N LEU A 89 0.62 -25.95 -2.12
CA LEU A 89 1.80 -25.68 -1.29
C LEU A 89 3.04 -26.45 -1.75
N GLU A 90 2.85 -27.66 -2.32
CA GLU A 90 3.97 -28.46 -2.84
C GLU A 90 4.74 -27.75 -3.96
N LYS A 91 4.10 -26.80 -4.66
CA LYS A 91 4.76 -25.99 -5.70
C LYS A 91 5.85 -25.04 -5.13
N LEU A 92 5.80 -24.74 -3.86
CA LEU A 92 6.83 -23.94 -3.20
C LEU A 92 8.16 -24.69 -3.05
N GLU A 93 8.14 -26.02 -3.15
CA GLU A 93 9.33 -26.90 -3.11
C GLU A 93 9.99 -27.06 -4.49
N ASP A 94 9.44 -26.46 -5.55
CA ASP A 94 10.03 -26.51 -6.90
C ASP A 94 11.40 -25.80 -6.89
N GLN A 95 12.44 -26.49 -7.32
CA GLN A 95 13.84 -26.03 -7.28
C GLN A 95 14.24 -25.20 -8.50
N GLU A 96 13.31 -24.91 -9.39
CA GLU A 96 13.54 -24.12 -10.58
C GLU A 96 12.51 -23.00 -10.70
N LEU A 97 12.94 -21.86 -11.21
CA LEU A 97 12.03 -20.78 -11.52
C LEU A 97 11.07 -21.21 -12.65
N PRO A 98 9.74 -21.08 -12.48
CA PRO A 98 8.78 -21.43 -13.53
C PRO A 98 9.05 -20.68 -14.84
N PRO A 99 8.72 -21.27 -16.00
CA PRO A 99 8.90 -20.59 -17.27
C PRO A 99 8.07 -19.29 -17.36
N GLN A 100 8.52 -18.34 -18.16
CA GLN A 100 7.91 -17.01 -18.32
C GLN A 100 6.38 -17.06 -18.53
N ALA A 101 5.90 -18.06 -19.26
CA ALA A 101 4.47 -18.24 -19.56
C ALA A 101 3.60 -18.46 -18.30
N GLU A 102 4.20 -18.98 -17.20
CA GLU A 102 3.51 -19.23 -15.94
C GLU A 102 3.37 -17.98 -15.05
N PHE A 103 4.01 -16.88 -15.43
CA PHE A 103 3.89 -15.59 -14.74
C PHE A 103 2.73 -14.74 -15.26
N TYR A 104 1.64 -15.38 -15.65
CA TYR A 104 0.42 -14.65 -16.00
C TYR A 104 -0.42 -14.36 -14.76
N SER A 105 -1.31 -13.39 -14.87
CA SER A 105 -2.30 -13.09 -13.83
C SER A 105 -3.69 -13.03 -14.47
N SER A 106 -4.62 -13.78 -13.91
CA SER A 106 -6.03 -13.73 -14.28
C SER A 106 -6.71 -12.41 -13.94
N LEU A 107 -6.06 -11.57 -13.11
CA LEU A 107 -6.56 -10.25 -12.72
C LEU A 107 -6.23 -9.15 -13.75
N THR A 108 -5.36 -9.44 -14.70
CA THR A 108 -5.03 -8.52 -15.81
C THR A 108 -5.79 -8.91 -17.05
N ASP A 109 -6.52 -7.97 -17.64
CA ASP A 109 -7.36 -8.17 -18.84
C ASP A 109 -6.58 -8.69 -20.08
N SER A 110 -5.25 -8.57 -20.05
CA SER A 110 -4.42 -8.94 -21.20
C SER A 110 -4.16 -10.44 -21.36
N GLY A 111 -4.30 -11.24 -20.29
CA GLY A 111 -3.92 -12.66 -20.29
C GLY A 111 -2.47 -12.93 -20.73
N MET A 112 -1.70 -11.87 -20.96
CA MET A 112 -0.29 -11.94 -21.34
C MET A 112 0.55 -12.11 -20.07
N GLY A 113 1.58 -12.96 -20.17
CA GLY A 113 2.61 -13.09 -19.13
C GLY A 113 3.39 -11.78 -18.95
N ILE A 114 4.40 -11.85 -18.12
CA ILE A 114 5.31 -10.72 -17.86
C ILE A 114 6.20 -10.44 -19.07
N SER A 115 6.84 -9.25 -19.08
CA SER A 115 7.84 -8.89 -20.10
C SER A 115 9.08 -9.79 -20.02
N GLU A 116 9.82 -9.90 -21.13
CA GLU A 116 11.10 -10.63 -21.13
C GLU A 116 12.12 -9.99 -20.17
N GLU A 117 12.08 -8.68 -20.04
CA GLU A 117 12.95 -7.94 -19.12
C GLU A 117 12.64 -8.28 -17.66
N ASP A 118 11.37 -8.35 -17.28
CA ASP A 118 10.96 -8.72 -15.93
C ASP A 118 11.30 -10.19 -15.60
N TYR A 119 11.16 -11.08 -16.58
CA TYR A 119 11.56 -12.47 -16.41
C TYR A 119 13.07 -12.64 -16.23
N LYS A 120 13.88 -11.92 -17.03
CA LYS A 120 15.35 -11.89 -16.85
C LYS A 120 15.74 -11.31 -15.49
N HIS A 121 15.02 -10.30 -15.03
CA HIS A 121 15.23 -9.78 -13.68
C HIS A 121 14.94 -10.83 -12.61
N ALA A 122 13.84 -11.59 -12.72
CA ALA A 122 13.52 -12.67 -11.79
C ALA A 122 14.60 -13.77 -11.79
N GLN A 123 15.11 -14.15 -12.96
CA GLN A 123 16.23 -15.10 -13.08
C GLN A 123 17.50 -14.56 -12.40
N ASN A 124 17.83 -13.30 -12.63
CA ASN A 124 19.00 -12.66 -12.00
C ASN A 124 18.87 -12.61 -10.47
N VAL A 125 17.68 -12.32 -9.95
CA VAL A 125 17.40 -12.37 -8.50
C VAL A 125 17.58 -13.81 -8.00
N TRP A 126 17.00 -14.80 -8.67
CA TRP A 126 17.13 -16.21 -8.29
C TRP A 126 18.59 -16.65 -8.16
N GLU A 127 19.41 -16.34 -9.17
CA GLU A 127 20.83 -16.70 -9.20
C GLU A 127 21.65 -15.93 -8.16
N THR A 128 21.46 -14.60 -8.08
CA THR A 128 22.26 -13.70 -7.23
C THR A 128 22.03 -13.94 -5.73
N PHE A 129 20.80 -14.35 -5.37
CA PHE A 129 20.47 -14.67 -3.97
C PHE A 129 20.69 -16.15 -3.63
N GLY A 130 21.06 -16.99 -4.61
CA GLY A 130 21.28 -18.42 -4.39
C GLY A 130 20.00 -19.11 -3.89
N ILE A 131 18.86 -18.77 -4.48
CA ILE A 131 17.56 -19.31 -4.09
C ILE A 131 17.50 -20.80 -4.42
N ASN A 132 17.08 -21.62 -3.45
CA ASN A 132 17.05 -23.07 -3.59
C ASN A 132 15.71 -23.58 -4.12
N ASP A 133 14.62 -22.92 -3.75
CA ASP A 133 13.27 -23.30 -4.13
C ASP A 133 12.36 -22.08 -4.28
N LEU A 134 11.14 -22.32 -4.78
CA LEU A 134 10.17 -21.26 -5.01
C LEU A 134 9.62 -20.65 -3.69
N GLY A 135 9.76 -21.36 -2.57
CA GLY A 135 9.45 -20.87 -1.23
C GLY A 135 10.41 -19.77 -0.79
N ASP A 136 11.72 -19.98 -0.95
CA ASP A 136 12.75 -18.97 -0.70
C ASP A 136 12.52 -17.72 -1.57
N TYR A 137 12.17 -17.94 -2.85
CA TYR A 137 11.82 -16.85 -3.78
C TYR A 137 10.59 -16.08 -3.31
N SER A 138 9.55 -16.78 -2.85
CA SER A 138 8.31 -16.21 -2.31
C SER A 138 8.59 -15.35 -1.09
N ASP A 139 9.42 -15.81 -0.16
CA ASP A 139 9.76 -15.07 1.06
C ASP A 139 10.54 -13.80 0.75
N LEU A 140 11.52 -13.86 -0.15
CA LEU A 140 12.26 -12.69 -0.60
C LEU A 140 11.34 -11.70 -1.33
N TYR A 141 10.48 -12.18 -2.23
CA TYR A 141 9.51 -11.37 -2.95
C TYR A 141 8.55 -10.66 -1.98
N LEU A 142 7.94 -11.39 -1.06
CA LEU A 142 7.02 -10.85 -0.06
C LEU A 142 7.71 -9.79 0.82
N LYS A 143 8.90 -10.10 1.32
CA LYS A 143 9.68 -9.17 2.15
C LYS A 143 9.98 -7.88 1.40
N THR A 144 10.40 -7.98 0.15
CA THR A 144 10.67 -6.81 -0.71
C THR A 144 9.43 -5.97 -0.94
N ASP A 145 8.28 -6.58 -1.28
CA ASP A 145 7.01 -5.86 -1.51
C ASP A 145 6.55 -5.12 -0.25
N VAL A 146 6.65 -5.75 0.92
CA VAL A 146 6.28 -5.13 2.20
C VAL A 146 7.18 -3.94 2.52
N ILE A 147 8.49 -4.06 2.31
CA ILE A 147 9.44 -2.98 2.60
C ILE A 147 9.29 -1.84 1.60
N LEU A 148 9.09 -2.13 0.31
CA LEU A 148 8.80 -1.11 -0.71
C LEU A 148 7.52 -0.34 -0.37
N LEU A 149 6.46 -1.04 0.07
CA LEU A 149 5.22 -0.38 0.48
C LEU A 149 5.44 0.52 1.70
N ALA A 150 6.21 0.06 2.69
CA ALA A 150 6.56 0.85 3.86
C ALA A 150 7.35 2.10 3.46
N GLN A 151 8.36 1.95 2.58
CA GLN A 151 9.17 3.07 2.09
C GLN A 151 8.32 4.11 1.35
N VAL A 152 7.42 3.68 0.45
CA VAL A 152 6.50 4.55 -0.27
C VAL A 152 5.60 5.33 0.70
N PHE A 153 5.04 4.64 1.70
CA PHE A 153 4.12 5.26 2.64
C PHE A 153 4.84 6.21 3.60
N GLU A 154 6.03 5.86 4.09
CA GLU A 154 6.84 6.75 4.93
C GLU A 154 7.28 8.01 4.17
N ASN A 155 7.73 7.89 2.92
CA ASN A 155 8.04 9.06 2.10
C ASN A 155 6.80 9.98 1.91
N PHE A 156 5.63 9.40 1.69
CA PHE A 156 4.38 10.17 1.63
C PHE A 156 4.07 10.88 2.95
N ARG A 157 4.27 10.21 4.09
CA ARG A 157 4.08 10.80 5.43
C ARG A 157 5.02 11.98 5.66
N GLU A 158 6.30 11.83 5.30
CA GLU A 158 7.31 12.89 5.44
C GLU A 158 6.93 14.13 4.63
N ILE A 159 6.54 13.96 3.36
CA ILE A 159 6.05 15.06 2.51
C ILE A 159 4.83 15.75 3.14
N CYS A 160 3.88 14.98 3.66
CA CYS A 160 2.70 15.53 4.32
C CYS A 160 3.04 16.30 5.60
N LEU A 161 3.94 15.76 6.43
CA LEU A 161 4.42 16.41 7.65
C LEU A 161 5.19 17.70 7.34
N GLU A 162 6.02 17.70 6.32
CA GLU A 162 6.80 18.88 5.93
C GLU A 162 5.87 19.98 5.40
N ALA A 163 4.97 19.64 4.47
CA ALA A 163 4.11 20.59 3.79
C ALA A 163 2.96 21.12 4.67
N TYR A 164 2.30 20.25 5.44
CA TYR A 164 1.05 20.57 6.15
C TYR A 164 1.14 20.44 7.67
N LYS A 165 2.24 19.93 8.22
CA LYS A 165 2.41 19.62 9.65
C LYS A 165 1.36 18.63 10.17
N LEU A 166 0.83 17.79 9.28
CA LEU A 166 -0.14 16.74 9.57
C LEU A 166 0.45 15.38 9.17
N ASP A 167 0.32 14.40 10.05
CA ASP A 167 0.75 13.03 9.76
C ASP A 167 -0.39 12.25 9.08
N ALA A 168 -0.17 11.84 7.83
CA ALA A 168 -1.14 11.06 7.07
C ALA A 168 -1.54 9.74 7.76
N ALA A 169 -0.66 9.15 8.58
CA ALA A 169 -0.96 7.94 9.33
C ALA A 169 -2.07 8.12 10.39
N HIS A 170 -2.44 9.33 10.75
CA HIS A 170 -3.56 9.60 11.66
C HIS A 170 -4.93 9.61 10.96
N TYR A 171 -4.94 9.57 9.63
CA TYR A 171 -6.15 9.58 8.81
C TYR A 171 -6.48 8.18 8.28
N TYR A 172 -7.66 8.03 7.71
CA TYR A 172 -8.12 6.79 7.10
C TYR A 172 -8.11 6.84 5.57
N THR A 173 -8.17 8.04 5.03
CA THR A 173 -8.24 8.27 3.58
C THR A 173 -7.66 9.63 3.21
N LEU A 174 -7.21 9.78 1.96
CA LEU A 174 -6.70 11.05 1.43
C LEU A 174 -7.74 12.21 1.51
N PRO A 175 -9.04 12.03 1.20
CA PRO A 175 -10.01 13.10 1.36
C PRO A 175 -10.10 13.66 2.78
N GLY A 176 -10.07 12.80 3.81
CA GLY A 176 -10.07 13.25 5.20
C GLY A 176 -8.81 14.04 5.56
N PHE A 177 -7.65 13.56 5.13
CA PHE A 177 -6.38 14.29 5.28
C PHE A 177 -6.41 15.64 4.55
N ALA A 178 -6.83 15.66 3.28
CA ALA A 178 -6.87 16.85 2.46
C ALA A 178 -7.82 17.93 3.02
N TRP A 179 -8.91 17.50 3.64
CA TRP A 179 -9.85 18.41 4.31
C TRP A 179 -9.18 19.18 5.45
N ASP A 180 -8.52 18.47 6.36
CA ASP A 180 -7.85 19.09 7.49
C ASP A 180 -6.62 19.91 7.03
N ALA A 181 -5.88 19.45 6.04
CA ALA A 181 -4.78 20.20 5.44
C ALA A 181 -5.25 21.52 4.82
N MET A 182 -6.41 21.51 4.11
CA MET A 182 -7.02 22.70 3.56
C MET A 182 -7.41 23.68 4.66
N LEU A 183 -8.08 23.22 5.72
CA LEU A 183 -8.50 24.08 6.84
C LEU A 183 -7.29 24.71 7.54
N LEU A 184 -6.24 23.92 7.77
CA LEU A 184 -5.02 24.39 8.40
C LEU A 184 -4.29 25.42 7.52
N PHE A 185 -4.21 25.17 6.22
CA PHE A 185 -3.54 26.05 5.26
C PHE A 185 -4.31 27.37 5.06
N THR A 186 -5.63 27.30 4.89
CA THR A 186 -6.48 28.47 4.64
C THR A 186 -6.83 29.26 5.89
N LYS A 187 -6.68 28.65 7.07
CA LYS A 187 -7.11 29.19 8.38
C LYS A 187 -8.59 29.55 8.44
N ILE A 188 -9.41 28.94 7.58
CA ILE A 188 -10.86 29.13 7.56
C ILE A 188 -11.44 28.47 8.80
N ILE A 189 -12.26 29.23 9.54
CA ILE A 189 -13.05 28.74 10.65
C ILE A 189 -14.44 28.35 10.12
N LEU A 190 -14.72 27.04 10.10
CA LEU A 190 -16.03 26.55 9.73
C LEU A 190 -16.94 26.53 10.95
N GLN A 191 -18.16 27.07 10.76
CA GLN A 191 -19.23 26.96 11.76
C GLN A 191 -20.17 25.84 11.37
N LEU A 192 -20.53 25.00 12.36
CA LEU A 192 -21.52 23.97 12.14
C LEU A 192 -22.90 24.61 11.91
N LEU A 193 -23.56 24.23 10.82
CA LEU A 193 -24.93 24.67 10.54
C LEU A 193 -25.88 23.92 11.48
N THR A 194 -26.30 24.59 12.56
CA THR A 194 -27.22 24.03 13.55
C THR A 194 -28.67 24.33 13.25
N ASN A 195 -28.95 25.33 12.37
CA ASN A 195 -30.29 25.73 12.02
C ASN A 195 -30.80 24.96 10.79
N ILE A 196 -31.79 24.08 11.01
CA ILE A 196 -32.34 23.23 9.96
C ILE A 196 -32.93 24.00 8.76
N ARG A 197 -33.49 25.18 9.00
CA ARG A 197 -34.04 26.03 7.93
C ARG A 197 -32.93 26.59 7.04
N MET A 198 -31.80 26.95 7.63
CA MET A 198 -30.63 27.42 6.89
C MET A 198 -29.98 26.30 6.08
N LEU A 199 -29.95 25.10 6.64
CA LEU A 199 -29.47 23.90 5.94
C LEU A 199 -30.34 23.61 4.71
N MET A 200 -31.67 23.60 4.85
CA MET A 200 -32.61 23.39 3.74
C MET A 200 -32.48 24.49 2.66
N PHE A 201 -32.22 25.73 3.06
CA PHE A 201 -32.04 26.84 2.12
C PHE A 201 -30.75 26.68 1.30
N ILE A 202 -29.67 26.26 1.93
CA ILE A 202 -28.38 25.99 1.27
C ILE A 202 -28.52 24.80 0.33
N GLU A 203 -29.15 23.70 0.76
CA GLU A 203 -29.40 22.52 -0.09
C GLU A 203 -30.21 22.91 -1.35
N GLN A 204 -31.26 23.67 -1.22
CA GLN A 204 -32.03 24.15 -2.36
C GLN A 204 -31.22 25.07 -3.28
N GLY A 205 -30.39 25.94 -2.72
CA GLY A 205 -29.49 26.81 -3.47
C GLY A 205 -28.44 26.03 -4.26
N THR A 206 -27.91 24.93 -3.68
CA THR A 206 -26.95 24.06 -4.34
C THR A 206 -27.57 23.30 -5.53
N TYR A 207 -28.81 22.87 -5.42
CA TYR A 207 -29.56 22.27 -6.54
C TYR A 207 -29.76 23.25 -7.71
N ILE A 208 -30.07 24.49 -7.44
CA ILE A 208 -30.21 25.53 -8.47
C ILE A 208 -28.86 25.80 -9.15
N PHE A 209 -27.78 25.85 -8.39
CA PHE A 209 -26.43 26.09 -8.91
C PHE A 209 -25.94 24.95 -9.81
N VAL A 210 -26.11 23.70 -9.38
CA VAL A 210 -25.72 22.50 -10.16
C VAL A 210 -26.60 22.36 -11.41
N SER A 211 -27.89 22.69 -11.37
CA SER A 211 -28.78 22.63 -12.54
C SER A 211 -28.46 23.71 -13.58
N SER A 212 -27.87 24.82 -13.17
CA SER A 212 -27.48 25.94 -14.07
C SER A 212 -26.17 25.64 -14.84
N PHE A 213 -25.41 24.65 -14.45
CA PHE A 213 -24.18 24.23 -15.14
C PHE A 213 -24.35 23.01 -16.09
N LYS A 214 -25.58 22.51 -16.27
CA LYS A 214 -25.90 21.53 -17.33
C LYS A 214 -26.32 22.30 -18.60
N VAL A 215 -25.31 22.76 -19.33
CA VAL A 215 -25.43 23.13 -20.75
C VAL A 215 -24.42 22.29 -21.52
#